data_f6781a9d817b5330478ff6db8b4b983d
#
_entry.id   f6781a9d817b5330478ff6db8b4b983d
#
_cell.length_a   1.000
_cell.length_b   1.000
_cell.length_c   1.000
_cell.angle_alpha   90.00
_cell.angle_beta   90.00
_cell.angle_gamma   90.00
#
_symmetry.space_group_name_H-M   'P 1'
#
loop_
_entity.id
_entity.type
_entity.pdbx_description
1 polymer ?
#
loop_
_entity_poly.entity_id
_entity_poly.type
_entity_poly.pdbx_seq_one_letter_code
_entity_poly.pdbx_strand_id
1 'polypeptide(L)'
;IQYALGYDEISQNWWKAPLTYADLEVISPYNTYLHAGLPPTPICNPSLGSLESVAFPAETPYFYFRASCDGSGLHAFAETFEGHLANGCE
;
A
#
# COMPACT_ATOMS: atom_id res chain seq x y z
N ILE A 1 2.98 -6.09 -3.29
CA ILE A 1 2.84 -6.66 -4.65
C ILE A 1 4.02 -6.26 -5.54
N GLN A 2 4.33 -4.98 -5.64
CA GLN A 2 5.42 -4.51 -6.50
C GLN A 2 6.77 -5.18 -6.17
N TYR A 3 7.06 -5.36 -4.89
CA TYR A 3 8.27 -6.06 -4.46
C TYR A 3 8.25 -7.54 -4.91
N ALA A 4 7.10 -8.21 -4.80
CA ALA A 4 6.93 -9.60 -5.20
C ALA A 4 7.09 -9.79 -6.72
N LEU A 5 6.61 -8.82 -7.53
CA LEU A 5 6.73 -8.86 -8.98
C LEU A 5 8.17 -8.61 -9.46
N GLY A 6 8.95 -7.83 -8.71
CA GLY A 6 10.30 -7.48 -9.10
C GLY A 6 10.37 -6.47 -10.24
N TYR A 7 11.42 -6.57 -11.06
CA TYR A 7 11.65 -5.64 -12.16
C TYR A 7 10.66 -5.86 -13.31
N ASP A 8 9.99 -4.80 -13.73
CA ASP A 8 9.09 -4.83 -14.88
C ASP A 8 9.82 -4.33 -16.13
N GLU A 9 10.07 -5.24 -17.07
CA GLU A 9 10.81 -4.94 -18.31
C GLU A 9 10.05 -4.00 -19.24
N ILE A 10 8.73 -4.04 -19.23
CA ILE A 10 7.91 -3.21 -20.12
C ILE A 10 8.02 -1.73 -19.73
N SER A 11 7.87 -1.42 -18.43
CA SER A 11 7.99 -0.05 -17.93
C SER A 11 9.44 0.31 -17.58
N GLN A 12 10.36 -0.68 -17.60
CA GLN A 12 11.76 -0.54 -17.18
C GLN A 12 11.89 0.02 -15.77
N ASN A 13 11.08 -0.53 -14.84
CA ASN A 13 10.97 -0.04 -13.49
C ASN A 13 10.77 -1.21 -12.51
N TRP A 14 11.21 -1.01 -11.27
CA TRP A 14 10.98 -1.94 -10.16
C TRP A 14 9.58 -1.77 -9.55
N TRP A 15 8.90 -0.69 -9.88
CA TRP A 15 7.61 -0.31 -9.29
C TRP A 15 6.53 -0.30 -10.36
N LYS A 16 6.12 -1.51 -10.78
CA LYS A 16 5.07 -1.63 -11.80
C LYS A 16 3.81 -0.88 -11.38
N ALA A 17 3.31 0.00 -12.24
CA ALA A 17 2.06 0.73 -12.04
C ALA A 17 1.43 1.07 -13.39
N PRO A 18 0.09 1.02 -13.51
CA PRO A 18 -0.84 0.53 -12.51
C PRO A 18 -0.78 -0.99 -12.35
N LEU A 19 -1.19 -1.48 -11.19
CA LEU A 19 -1.30 -2.92 -10.93
C LEU A 19 -2.63 -3.44 -11.49
N THR A 20 -2.60 -4.65 -12.04
CA THR A 20 -3.80 -5.35 -12.51
C THR A 20 -4.29 -6.32 -11.44
N TYR A 21 -5.53 -6.82 -11.59
CA TYR A 21 -6.03 -7.87 -10.69
C TYR A 21 -5.19 -9.14 -10.78
N ALA A 22 -4.64 -9.47 -11.95
CA ALA A 22 -3.74 -10.61 -12.11
C ALA A 22 -2.45 -10.42 -11.31
N ASP A 23 -1.94 -9.20 -11.20
CA ASP A 23 -0.75 -8.90 -10.39
C ASP A 23 -0.99 -9.18 -8.90
N LEU A 24 -2.21 -9.00 -8.41
CA LEU A 24 -2.57 -9.27 -7.02
C LEU A 24 -2.61 -10.76 -6.70
N GLU A 25 -2.60 -11.62 -7.70
CA GLU A 25 -2.61 -13.07 -7.55
C GLU A 25 -1.22 -13.71 -7.65
N VAL A 26 -0.16 -12.92 -7.76
CA VAL A 26 1.21 -13.43 -7.90
C VAL A 26 1.55 -14.37 -6.73
N ILE A 27 2.08 -15.56 -7.06
CA ILE A 27 2.46 -16.54 -6.05
C ILE A 27 3.83 -16.18 -5.49
N SER A 28 3.83 -15.62 -4.29
CA SER A 28 5.04 -15.20 -3.59
C SER A 28 4.75 -15.11 -2.09
N PRO A 29 5.71 -15.47 -1.23
CA PRO A 29 5.54 -15.25 0.22
C PRO A 29 5.43 -13.77 0.59
N TYR A 30 5.81 -12.86 -0.31
CA TYR A 30 5.67 -11.42 -0.13
C TYR A 30 4.29 -10.88 -0.54
N ASN A 31 3.44 -11.73 -1.12
CA ASN A 31 2.08 -11.31 -1.47
C ASN A 31 1.15 -11.41 -0.27
N THR A 32 0.91 -10.28 0.39
CA THR A 32 0.06 -10.21 1.57
C THR A 32 -1.44 -10.31 1.26
N TYR A 33 -1.84 -10.31 -0.01
CA TYR A 33 -3.20 -10.69 -0.40
C TYR A 33 -3.47 -12.18 -0.23
N LEU A 34 -2.42 -13.02 -0.36
CA LEU A 34 -2.52 -14.47 -0.24
C LEU A 34 -2.07 -14.99 1.11
N HIS A 35 -1.25 -14.25 1.83
CA HIS A 35 -0.65 -14.66 3.09
C HIS A 35 -0.95 -13.62 4.18
N ALA A 36 -1.51 -14.09 5.29
CA ALA A 36 -1.76 -13.23 6.44
C ALA A 36 -0.45 -12.86 7.13
N GLY A 37 -0.45 -11.71 7.78
CA GLY A 37 0.70 -11.22 8.54
C GLY A 37 1.65 -10.36 7.71
N LEU A 38 2.83 -10.14 8.25
CA LEU A 38 3.85 -9.30 7.62
C LEU A 38 4.63 -10.07 6.55
N PRO A 39 5.27 -9.36 5.59
CA PRO A 39 6.21 -9.99 4.68
C PRO A 39 7.34 -10.72 5.42
N PRO A 40 7.95 -11.76 4.80
CA PRO A 40 9.00 -12.56 5.47
C PRO A 40 10.22 -11.76 5.90
N THR A 41 10.54 -10.69 5.17
CA THR A 41 11.68 -9.80 5.48
C THR A 41 11.28 -8.35 5.24
N PRO A 42 12.04 -7.38 5.77
CA PRO A 42 11.87 -5.99 5.36
C PRO A 42 12.03 -5.82 3.85
N ILE A 43 11.22 -4.96 3.25
CA ILE A 43 11.21 -4.75 1.79
C ILE A 43 11.61 -3.32 1.41
N CYS A 44 11.87 -2.47 2.37
CA CYS A 44 12.27 -1.09 2.13
C CYS A 44 13.10 -0.57 3.29
N ASN A 45 13.65 0.61 3.12
CA ASN A 45 14.40 1.30 4.15
C ASN A 45 13.63 2.56 4.56
N PRO A 46 12.75 2.47 5.57
CA PRO A 46 11.89 3.59 5.95
C PRO A 46 12.67 4.73 6.59
N SER A 47 12.13 5.94 6.48
CA SER A 47 12.68 7.12 7.14
C SER A 47 12.44 7.05 8.66
N LEU A 48 13.14 7.92 9.41
CA LEU A 48 12.94 8.03 10.86
C LEU A 48 11.49 8.40 11.20
N GLY A 49 10.88 9.32 10.44
CA GLY A 49 9.48 9.69 10.65
C GLY A 49 8.53 8.51 10.50
N SER A 50 8.77 7.64 9.51
CA SER A 50 7.98 6.42 9.34
C SER A 50 8.15 5.45 10.50
N LEU A 51 9.38 5.28 11.00
CA LEU A 51 9.67 4.42 12.15
C LEU A 51 9.01 4.94 13.42
N GLU A 52 9.06 6.26 13.65
CA GLU A 52 8.40 6.90 14.79
C GLU A 52 6.88 6.71 14.75
N SER A 53 6.28 6.79 13.54
CA SER A 53 4.85 6.60 13.37
C SER A 53 4.39 5.20 13.74
N VAL A 54 5.23 4.18 13.53
CA VAL A 54 4.94 2.80 13.95
C VAL A 54 5.13 2.61 15.45
N ALA A 55 6.19 3.21 16.02
CA ALA A 55 6.49 3.09 17.44
C ALA A 55 5.50 3.87 18.31
N PHE A 56 5.04 5.02 17.83
CA PHE A 56 4.13 5.91 18.54
C PHE A 56 2.96 6.32 17.63
N PRO A 57 2.09 5.37 17.26
CA PRO A 57 1.02 5.64 16.32
C PRO A 57 -0.03 6.57 16.92
N ALA A 58 -0.64 7.40 16.07
CA ALA A 58 -1.80 8.18 16.46
C ALA A 58 -2.98 7.25 16.76
N GLU A 59 -3.73 7.54 17.82
CA GLU A 59 -4.95 6.81 18.13
C GLU A 59 -6.07 7.31 17.21
N THR A 60 -6.51 6.48 16.28
CA THR A 60 -7.59 6.82 15.37
C THR A 60 -8.49 5.60 15.15
N PRO A 61 -9.79 5.83 14.79
CA PRO A 61 -10.69 4.74 14.42
C PRO A 61 -10.56 4.34 12.95
N TYR A 62 -9.57 4.87 12.20
CA TYR A 62 -9.46 4.67 10.76
C TYR A 62 -8.72 3.40 10.42
N PHE A 63 -9.34 2.52 9.63
CA PHE A 63 -8.75 1.31 9.09
C PHE A 63 -8.42 1.42 7.61
N TYR A 64 -8.94 2.43 6.93
CA TYR A 64 -8.80 2.61 5.49
C TYR A 64 -8.19 3.95 5.18
N PHE A 65 -7.35 3.98 4.16
CA PHE A 65 -6.74 5.21 3.68
C PHE A 65 -6.44 5.12 2.19
N ARG A 66 -6.39 6.26 1.54
CA ARG A 66 -5.95 6.38 0.16
C ARG A 66 -5.45 7.80 -0.11
N ALA A 67 -4.71 7.98 -1.20
CA ALA A 67 -4.25 9.32 -1.58
C ALA A 67 -5.43 10.24 -1.85
N SER A 68 -5.36 11.47 -1.36
CA SER A 68 -6.35 12.50 -1.67
C SER A 68 -6.33 12.83 -3.16
N CYS A 69 -7.51 13.14 -3.72
CA CYS A 69 -7.68 13.35 -5.16
C CYS A 69 -7.32 14.77 -5.62
N ASP A 70 -6.85 15.61 -4.74
CA ASP A 70 -6.53 17.02 -5.01
C ASP A 70 -5.07 17.28 -5.34
N GLY A 71 -4.24 16.23 -5.38
CA GLY A 71 -2.82 16.36 -5.65
C GLY A 71 -2.00 16.93 -4.50
N SER A 72 -2.58 17.04 -3.30
CA SER A 72 -1.89 17.61 -2.13
C SER A 72 -0.79 16.72 -1.55
N GLY A 73 -0.76 15.44 -1.89
CA GLY A 73 0.12 14.46 -1.27
C GLY A 73 -0.37 13.96 0.08
N LEU A 74 -1.54 14.40 0.52
CA LEU A 74 -2.17 13.95 1.75
C LEU A 74 -3.04 12.71 1.52
N HIS A 75 -3.55 12.14 2.60
CA HIS A 75 -4.41 10.97 2.55
C HIS A 75 -5.82 11.29 3.06
N ALA A 76 -6.81 10.61 2.46
CA ALA A 76 -8.18 10.59 2.96
C ALA A 76 -8.37 9.30 3.76
N PHE A 77 -8.92 9.41 4.96
CA PHE A 77 -9.10 8.29 5.89
C PHE A 77 -10.57 7.93 6.03
N ALA A 78 -10.87 6.68 6.34
CA ALA A 78 -12.23 6.22 6.58
C ALA A 78 -12.26 5.12 7.64
N GLU A 79 -13.33 5.10 8.42
CA GLU A 79 -13.58 4.06 9.43
C GLU A 79 -14.18 2.80 8.80
N THR A 80 -14.95 2.95 7.72
CA THR A 80 -15.65 1.87 7.05
C THR A 80 -15.22 1.73 5.60
N PHE A 81 -15.42 0.54 5.05
CA PHE A 81 -15.12 0.30 3.64
C PHE A 81 -16.00 1.16 2.72
N GLU A 82 -17.24 1.40 3.08
CA GLU A 82 -18.14 2.28 2.33
C GLU A 82 -17.61 3.72 2.28
N GLY A 83 -17.16 4.24 3.42
CA GLY A 83 -16.53 5.57 3.48
C GLY A 83 -15.24 5.63 2.66
N HIS A 84 -14.46 4.54 2.65
CA HIS A 84 -13.26 4.42 1.84
C HIS A 84 -13.57 4.50 0.34
N LEU A 85 -14.63 3.82 -0.11
CA LEU A 85 -15.06 3.90 -1.50
C LEU A 85 -15.53 5.30 -1.87
N ALA A 86 -16.19 6.01 -0.95
CA ALA A 86 -16.64 7.37 -1.17
C ALA A 86 -15.48 8.36 -1.36
N ASN A 87 -14.30 8.04 -0.85
CA ASN A 87 -13.09 8.86 -1.03
C ASN A 87 -12.41 8.60 -2.38
N GLY A 88 -13.00 7.79 -3.25
CA GLY A 88 -12.44 7.46 -4.55
C GLY A 88 -12.33 8.65 -5.50
N CYS A 89 -11.29 8.62 -6.31
CA CYS A 89 -11.06 9.63 -7.34
C CYS A 89 -11.72 9.19 -8.66
N GLU A 90 -12.83 9.80 -8.98
CA GLU A 90 -13.53 9.56 -10.24
C GLU A 90 -13.74 10.86 -11.00
#